data_64210c400ceab8c566247a361d60f21c
#
_entry.id   64210c400ceab8c566247a361d60f21c
#
_cell.length_a   1.000
_cell.length_b   1.000
_cell.length_c   1.000
_cell.angle_alpha   90.00
_cell.angle_beta   90.00
_cell.angle_gamma   90.00
#
_symmetry.space_group_name_H-M   'P 1'
#
loop_
_entity.id
_entity.type
_entity.pdbx_description
1 polymer ?
#
loop_
_entity_poly.entity_id
_entity_poly.type
_entity_poly.pdbx_seq_one_letter_code
_entity_poly.pdbx_strand_id
1 'polypeptide(L)'
;WFTPKILGGLVKEIKKTGMAVTLSCGEMPKEAYAYLRECGADRYLLKHETADPEIYSALHPDSSLQQRIACLKVLKRLGYETGSGFMIGLPGQTAETLADDLLLLQEIGCDMAGMGPFIPHPDTPLRELSSGSTETTKRVVALARILLPKLNLPATTSLGVLSGSEKNDVFSCGANVVMRKVTPTKYKRYYEIYPAKLGETHVIEDRKLLEQQITALERVPR
;
A
#
# COMPACT_ATOMS: atom_id res chain seq x y z
N TRP A 1 14.22 13.50 9.82
CA TRP A 1 13.47 13.50 11.07
C TRP A 1 13.55 12.13 11.74
N PHE A 2 13.08 11.06 11.12
CA PHE A 2 13.17 9.71 11.67
C PHE A 2 14.43 9.01 11.16
N THR A 3 15.51 9.12 11.93
CA THR A 3 16.74 8.38 11.63
C THR A 3 16.51 6.87 11.79
N PRO A 4 17.29 6.01 11.12
CA PRO A 4 17.20 4.55 11.33
C PRO A 4 17.30 4.15 12.81
N LYS A 5 18.10 4.86 13.60
CA LYS A 5 18.25 4.63 15.05
C LYS A 5 16.94 4.86 15.81
N ILE A 6 16.22 5.96 15.51
CA ILE A 6 14.92 6.26 16.12
C ILE A 6 13.90 5.22 15.73
N LEU A 7 13.81 4.91 14.41
CA LEU A 7 12.89 3.89 13.90
C LEU A 7 13.18 2.52 14.51
N GLY A 8 14.44 2.12 14.61
CA GLY A 8 14.84 0.87 15.25
C GLY A 8 14.44 0.77 16.72
N GLY A 9 14.53 1.89 17.46
CA GLY A 9 14.03 1.97 18.84
C GLY A 9 12.52 1.70 18.91
N LEU A 10 11.72 2.37 18.04
CA LEU A 10 10.28 2.17 17.97
C LEU A 10 9.92 0.73 17.57
N VAL A 11 10.62 0.16 16.60
CA VAL A 11 10.43 -1.25 16.19
C VAL A 11 10.61 -2.19 17.37
N LYS A 12 11.71 -2.03 18.14
CA LYS A 12 11.99 -2.86 19.32
C LYS A 12 10.89 -2.76 20.38
N GLU A 13 10.36 -1.56 20.61
CA GLU A 13 9.25 -1.39 21.58
C GLU A 13 7.96 -2.07 21.10
N ILE A 14 7.60 -1.91 19.82
CA ILE A 14 6.40 -2.56 19.26
C ILE A 14 6.56 -4.09 19.27
N LYS A 15 7.75 -4.61 18.97
CA LYS A 15 8.01 -6.06 19.00
C LYS A 15 7.76 -6.71 20.37
N LYS A 16 7.86 -5.97 21.46
CA LYS A 16 7.51 -6.48 22.81
C LYS A 16 6.04 -6.89 22.93
N THR A 17 5.17 -6.38 22.08
CA THR A 17 3.75 -6.75 22.03
C THR A 17 3.47 -8.05 21.28
N GLY A 18 4.48 -8.65 20.65
CA GLY A 18 4.33 -9.85 19.81
C GLY A 18 3.80 -9.58 18.40
N MET A 19 3.47 -8.34 18.06
CA MET A 19 2.94 -7.98 16.73
C MET A 19 4.03 -7.98 15.66
N ALA A 20 3.65 -8.30 14.41
CA ALA A 20 4.49 -8.07 13.25
C ALA A 20 4.56 -6.58 12.94
N VAL A 21 5.76 -6.09 12.62
CA VAL A 21 6.02 -4.68 12.32
C VAL A 21 6.26 -4.50 10.84
N THR A 22 5.42 -3.67 10.21
CA THR A 22 5.60 -3.22 8.82
C THR A 22 6.09 -1.78 8.81
N LEU A 23 7.19 -1.53 8.12
CA LEU A 23 7.70 -0.17 7.89
C LEU A 23 7.34 0.31 6.49
N SER A 24 7.07 1.61 6.34
CA SER A 24 6.87 2.30 5.07
C SER A 24 7.47 3.70 5.19
N CYS A 25 8.79 3.79 5.13
CA CYS A 25 9.57 5.00 5.44
C CYS A 25 10.39 5.49 4.22
N GLY A 26 9.99 5.10 3.00
CA GLY A 26 10.66 5.51 1.77
C GLY A 26 11.95 4.74 1.48
N GLU A 27 12.73 5.29 0.59
CA GLU A 27 14.02 4.72 0.19
C GLU A 27 15.10 5.02 1.24
N MET A 28 15.90 4.01 1.53
CA MET A 28 17.01 4.10 2.47
C MET A 28 18.24 3.36 1.94
N PRO A 29 19.45 3.66 2.43
CA PRO A 29 20.64 2.84 2.18
C PRO A 29 20.45 1.40 2.70
N LYS A 30 21.12 0.44 2.05
CA LYS A 30 21.07 -0.99 2.43
C LYS A 30 21.35 -1.23 3.90
N GLU A 31 22.30 -0.52 4.47
CA GLU A 31 22.71 -0.62 5.88
C GLU A 31 21.60 -0.23 6.83
N ALA A 32 20.79 0.77 6.45
CA ALA A 32 19.62 1.18 7.24
C ALA A 32 18.53 0.10 7.22
N TYR A 33 18.25 -0.49 6.06
CA TYR A 33 17.34 -1.63 5.97
C TYR A 33 17.82 -2.83 6.80
N ALA A 34 19.12 -3.17 6.71
CA ALA A 34 19.70 -4.27 7.49
C ALA A 34 19.54 -4.01 9.00
N TYR A 35 19.90 -2.82 9.47
CA TYR A 35 19.74 -2.44 10.87
C TYR A 35 18.30 -2.51 11.35
N LEU A 36 17.32 -2.02 10.57
CA LEU A 36 15.91 -2.08 10.93
C LEU A 36 15.39 -3.52 10.98
N ARG A 37 15.90 -4.39 10.10
CA ARG A 37 15.61 -5.83 10.11
C ARG A 37 16.13 -6.49 11.38
N GLU A 38 17.35 -6.19 11.79
CA GLU A 38 17.95 -6.64 13.06
C GLU A 38 17.19 -6.13 14.28
N CYS A 39 16.60 -4.93 14.22
CA CYS A 39 15.74 -4.39 15.27
C CYS A 39 14.40 -5.14 15.39
N GLY A 40 14.05 -6.00 14.42
CA GLY A 40 12.84 -6.82 14.43
C GLY A 40 11.75 -6.38 13.45
N ALA A 41 12.02 -5.46 12.52
CA ALA A 41 11.06 -5.15 11.46
C ALA A 41 10.85 -6.39 10.57
N ASP A 42 9.60 -6.83 10.44
CA ASP A 42 9.25 -8.05 9.71
C ASP A 42 9.00 -7.76 8.23
N ARG A 43 8.35 -6.62 7.94
CA ARG A 43 7.85 -6.25 6.62
C ARG A 43 8.29 -4.86 6.24
N TYR A 44 8.42 -4.62 4.95
CA TYR A 44 8.67 -3.28 4.41
C TYR A 44 7.80 -3.03 3.18
N LEU A 45 7.05 -1.94 3.19
CA LEU A 45 6.25 -1.48 2.06
C LEU A 45 6.94 -0.31 1.37
N LEU A 46 7.29 -0.49 0.10
CA LEU A 46 7.83 0.52 -0.78
C LEU A 46 7.16 0.40 -2.15
N LYS A 47 6.15 1.23 -2.41
CA LYS A 47 5.43 1.18 -3.68
C LYS A 47 6.33 1.64 -4.82
N HIS A 48 6.31 0.92 -5.95
CA HIS A 48 7.01 1.35 -7.16
C HIS A 48 6.21 2.42 -7.94
N GLU A 49 4.93 2.59 -7.63
CA GLU A 49 3.96 3.56 -8.14
C GLU A 49 3.56 3.35 -9.60
N THR A 50 4.49 3.06 -10.48
CA THR A 50 4.32 2.56 -11.85
C THR A 50 5.61 1.90 -12.33
N ALA A 51 5.50 0.89 -13.18
CA ALA A 51 6.64 0.23 -13.84
C ALA A 51 7.07 0.96 -15.13
N ASP A 52 6.26 1.89 -15.62
CA ASP A 52 6.57 2.70 -16.79
C ASP A 52 7.59 3.80 -16.43
N PRO A 53 8.79 3.84 -17.06
CA PRO A 53 9.82 4.79 -16.69
C PRO A 53 9.51 6.24 -17.09
N GLU A 54 8.69 6.46 -18.12
CA GLU A 54 8.32 7.81 -18.56
C GLU A 54 7.28 8.39 -17.61
N ILE A 55 6.25 7.62 -17.28
CA ILE A 55 5.23 8.01 -16.28
C ILE A 55 5.91 8.23 -14.92
N TYR A 56 6.81 7.31 -14.51
CA TYR A 56 7.52 7.45 -13.24
C TYR A 56 8.34 8.74 -13.19
N SER A 57 9.14 9.01 -14.21
CA SER A 57 9.99 10.20 -14.28
C SER A 57 9.18 11.50 -14.28
N ALA A 58 8.03 11.53 -14.96
CA ALA A 58 7.14 12.69 -14.97
C ALA A 58 6.52 12.99 -13.59
N LEU A 59 6.24 11.95 -12.79
CA LEU A 59 5.60 12.08 -11.48
C LEU A 59 6.60 12.19 -10.32
N HIS A 60 7.84 11.72 -10.51
CA HIS A 60 8.89 11.68 -9.50
C HIS A 60 10.21 12.24 -10.03
N PRO A 61 10.29 13.57 -10.31
CA PRO A 61 11.45 14.17 -10.94
C PRO A 61 12.76 14.04 -10.15
N ASP A 62 12.66 13.90 -8.83
CA ASP A 62 13.79 13.78 -7.91
C ASP A 62 14.10 12.32 -7.53
N SER A 63 13.53 11.34 -8.22
CA SER A 63 13.68 9.92 -7.92
C SER A 63 13.88 9.10 -9.19
N SER A 64 14.33 7.85 -9.04
CA SER A 64 14.59 6.94 -10.15
C SER A 64 13.84 5.63 -9.92
N LEU A 65 13.09 5.18 -10.95
CA LEU A 65 12.42 3.87 -10.92
C LEU A 65 13.44 2.74 -10.71
N GLN A 66 14.61 2.81 -11.35
CA GLN A 66 15.69 1.81 -11.20
C GLN A 66 16.18 1.75 -9.76
N GLN A 67 16.36 2.90 -9.10
CA GLN A 67 16.74 2.97 -7.70
C GLN A 67 15.65 2.39 -6.80
N ARG A 68 14.37 2.70 -7.08
CA ARG A 68 13.21 2.16 -6.36
C ARG A 68 13.15 0.64 -6.44
N ILE A 69 13.32 0.08 -7.63
CA ILE A 69 13.37 -1.38 -7.86
C ILE A 69 14.60 -2.00 -7.17
N ALA A 70 15.76 -1.34 -7.21
CA ALA A 70 16.95 -1.81 -6.51
C ALA A 70 16.72 -1.90 -4.99
N CYS A 71 16.07 -0.91 -4.39
CA CYS A 71 15.68 -0.94 -2.97
C CYS A 71 14.75 -2.13 -2.66
N LEU A 72 13.73 -2.39 -3.48
CA LEU A 72 12.84 -3.53 -3.33
C LEU A 72 13.58 -4.87 -3.38
N LYS A 73 14.50 -5.02 -4.33
CA LYS A 73 15.36 -6.21 -4.45
C LYS A 73 16.30 -6.36 -3.24
N VAL A 74 16.79 -5.26 -2.66
CA VAL A 74 17.57 -5.27 -1.40
C VAL A 74 16.72 -5.73 -0.23
N LEU A 75 15.52 -5.18 -0.05
CA LEU A 75 14.58 -5.57 1.01
C LEU A 75 14.30 -7.08 0.96
N LYS A 76 14.03 -7.62 -0.23
CA LYS A 76 13.80 -9.06 -0.42
C LYS A 76 15.01 -9.89 0.00
N ARG A 77 16.23 -9.50 -0.42
CA ARG A 77 17.48 -10.19 -0.03
C ARG A 77 17.77 -10.14 1.47
N LEU A 78 17.35 -9.11 2.16
CA LEU A 78 17.46 -8.98 3.62
C LEU A 78 16.40 -9.79 4.39
N GLY A 79 15.52 -10.51 3.70
CA GLY A 79 14.51 -11.38 4.29
C GLY A 79 13.28 -10.65 4.84
N TYR A 80 12.98 -9.45 4.34
CA TYR A 80 11.69 -8.82 4.62
C TYR A 80 10.57 -9.53 3.86
N GLU A 81 9.39 -9.64 4.46
CA GLU A 81 8.16 -9.72 3.68
C GLU A 81 8.02 -8.38 2.94
N THR A 82 8.26 -8.41 1.63
CA THR A 82 8.40 -7.19 0.82
C THR A 82 7.08 -6.83 0.17
N GLY A 83 6.59 -5.63 0.48
CA GLY A 83 5.41 -5.05 -0.13
C GLY A 83 5.76 -3.99 -1.16
N SER A 84 5.04 -3.99 -2.27
CA SER A 84 5.09 -2.93 -3.28
C SER A 84 3.68 -2.53 -3.73
N GLY A 85 3.54 -1.94 -4.91
CA GLY A 85 2.26 -1.56 -5.48
C GLY A 85 2.36 -0.36 -6.39
N PHE A 86 1.23 -0.02 -6.98
CA PHE A 86 1.12 1.04 -7.97
C PHE A 86 -0.25 1.72 -7.90
N MET A 87 -0.41 2.80 -8.65
CA MET A 87 -1.69 3.51 -8.80
C MET A 87 -2.33 3.18 -10.14
N ILE A 88 -3.66 3.20 -10.21
CA ILE A 88 -4.44 2.95 -11.40
C ILE A 88 -5.11 4.24 -11.85
N GLY A 89 -4.93 4.60 -13.12
CA GLY A 89 -5.47 5.83 -13.70
C GLY A 89 -4.49 7.01 -13.64
N LEU A 90 -3.19 6.74 -13.62
CA LEU A 90 -2.17 7.77 -13.80
C LEU A 90 -2.21 8.34 -15.21
N PRO A 91 -1.80 9.62 -15.41
CA PRO A 91 -1.68 10.20 -16.75
C PRO A 91 -0.77 9.36 -17.65
N GLY A 92 -1.23 9.03 -18.85
CA GLY A 92 -0.49 8.21 -19.82
C GLY A 92 -0.55 6.70 -19.60
N GLN A 93 -1.15 6.22 -18.51
CA GLN A 93 -1.24 4.80 -18.20
C GLN A 93 -2.19 4.06 -19.17
N THR A 94 -1.76 2.91 -19.65
CA THR A 94 -2.50 2.01 -20.55
C THR A 94 -2.71 0.63 -19.93
N ALA A 95 -3.38 -0.27 -20.64
CA ALA A 95 -3.52 -1.66 -20.20
C ALA A 95 -2.17 -2.39 -20.18
N GLU A 96 -1.29 -2.07 -21.13
CA GLU A 96 0.06 -2.62 -21.24
C GLU A 96 0.92 -2.20 -20.04
N THR A 97 0.93 -0.90 -19.69
CA THR A 97 1.69 -0.42 -18.52
C THR A 97 1.17 -0.99 -17.20
N LEU A 98 -0.15 -1.24 -17.08
CA LEU A 98 -0.73 -1.95 -15.93
C LEU A 98 -0.31 -3.44 -15.89
N ALA A 99 -0.15 -4.08 -17.04
CA ALA A 99 0.38 -5.44 -17.10
C ALA A 99 1.85 -5.49 -16.67
N ASP A 100 2.66 -4.51 -17.09
CA ASP A 100 4.06 -4.38 -16.67
C ASP A 100 4.18 -4.16 -15.15
N ASP A 101 3.28 -3.39 -14.55
CA ASP A 101 3.18 -3.23 -13.10
C ASP A 101 2.95 -4.57 -12.38
N LEU A 102 2.04 -5.40 -12.90
CA LEU A 102 1.77 -6.73 -12.35
C LEU A 102 2.96 -7.69 -12.52
N LEU A 103 3.61 -7.67 -13.68
CA LEU A 103 4.80 -8.48 -13.96
C LEU A 103 5.98 -8.07 -13.09
N LEU A 104 6.14 -6.77 -12.81
CA LEU A 104 7.16 -6.28 -11.90
C LEU A 104 6.96 -6.78 -10.46
N LEU A 105 5.71 -6.86 -9.99
CA LEU A 105 5.42 -7.47 -8.67
C LEU A 105 5.86 -8.93 -8.63
N GLN A 106 5.66 -9.67 -9.72
CA GLN A 106 6.09 -11.07 -9.86
C GLN A 106 7.62 -11.18 -9.90
N GLU A 107 8.29 -10.35 -10.71
CA GLU A 107 9.75 -10.32 -10.83
C GLU A 107 10.43 -10.06 -9.49
N ILE A 108 9.95 -9.10 -8.72
CA ILE A 108 10.48 -8.79 -7.38
C ILE A 108 10.16 -9.91 -6.38
N GLY A 109 9.12 -10.72 -6.63
CA GLY A 109 8.62 -11.72 -5.69
C GLY A 109 7.97 -11.07 -4.48
N CYS A 110 7.10 -10.10 -4.70
CA CYS A 110 6.40 -9.39 -3.63
C CYS A 110 5.52 -10.31 -2.81
N ASP A 111 5.43 -10.04 -1.51
CA ASP A 111 4.57 -10.74 -0.55
C ASP A 111 3.26 -9.96 -0.29
N MET A 112 3.25 -8.68 -0.61
CA MET A 112 2.09 -7.79 -0.51
C MET A 112 2.10 -6.77 -1.66
N ALA A 113 0.92 -6.42 -2.19
CA ALA A 113 0.79 -5.33 -3.16
C ALA A 113 -0.42 -4.45 -2.90
N GLY A 114 -0.16 -3.16 -2.67
CA GLY A 114 -1.18 -2.13 -2.53
C GLY A 114 -1.51 -1.49 -3.87
N MET A 115 -2.65 -1.84 -4.45
CA MET A 115 -3.15 -1.27 -5.70
C MET A 115 -4.43 -0.49 -5.44
N GLY A 116 -4.52 0.71 -5.97
CA GLY A 116 -5.70 1.54 -5.79
C GLY A 116 -5.81 2.62 -6.84
N PRO A 117 -7.00 3.18 -7.03
CA PRO A 117 -7.20 4.25 -7.99
C PRO A 117 -6.41 5.48 -7.58
N PHE A 118 -5.84 6.17 -8.57
CA PHE A 118 -5.33 7.52 -8.41
C PHE A 118 -6.47 8.44 -7.97
N ILE A 119 -6.22 9.30 -6.98
CA ILE A 119 -7.13 10.36 -6.56
C ILE A 119 -6.35 11.66 -6.53
N PRO A 120 -6.70 12.65 -7.37
CA PRO A 120 -6.03 13.93 -7.37
C PRO A 120 -6.24 14.65 -6.03
N HIS A 121 -5.18 15.28 -5.52
CA HIS A 121 -5.27 16.10 -4.32
C HIS A 121 -5.24 17.58 -4.70
N PRO A 122 -6.08 18.44 -4.08
CA PRO A 122 -6.17 19.88 -4.41
C PRO A 122 -4.84 20.64 -4.34
N ASP A 123 -3.95 20.22 -3.45
CA ASP A 123 -2.66 20.88 -3.22
C ASP A 123 -1.52 20.31 -4.09
N THR A 124 -1.85 19.58 -5.16
CA THR A 124 -0.85 19.00 -6.07
C THR A 124 -0.99 19.55 -7.50
N PRO A 125 0.08 19.47 -8.32
CA PRO A 125 0.00 19.84 -9.74
C PRO A 125 -1.05 19.05 -10.54
N LEU A 126 -1.44 17.87 -10.04
CA LEU A 126 -2.39 16.95 -10.71
C LEU A 126 -3.85 17.18 -10.29
N ARG A 127 -4.16 18.26 -9.56
CA ARG A 127 -5.50 18.53 -8.97
C ARG A 127 -6.65 18.56 -9.97
N GLU A 128 -6.39 18.93 -11.22
CA GLU A 128 -7.41 19.06 -12.29
C GLU A 128 -7.63 17.73 -13.05
N LEU A 129 -6.91 16.67 -12.71
CA LEU A 129 -7.05 15.38 -13.37
C LEU A 129 -8.25 14.60 -12.82
N SER A 130 -8.76 13.68 -13.63
CA SER A 130 -9.80 12.75 -13.20
C SER A 130 -9.22 11.66 -12.30
N SER A 131 -10.01 11.17 -11.36
CA SER A 131 -9.65 9.99 -10.55
C SER A 131 -9.59 8.73 -11.42
N GLY A 132 -8.79 7.77 -10.98
CA GLY A 132 -8.71 6.45 -11.59
C GLY A 132 -10.02 5.65 -11.44
N SER A 133 -10.24 4.69 -12.34
CA SER A 133 -11.44 3.86 -12.37
C SER A 133 -11.46 2.80 -11.26
N THR A 134 -12.54 2.74 -10.50
CA THR A 134 -12.78 1.68 -9.51
C THR A 134 -12.95 0.32 -10.17
N GLU A 135 -13.62 0.27 -11.31
CA GLU A 135 -13.82 -0.96 -12.10
C GLU A 135 -12.48 -1.52 -12.60
N THR A 136 -11.64 -0.68 -13.21
CA THR A 136 -10.29 -1.08 -13.63
C THR A 136 -9.46 -1.56 -12.43
N THR A 137 -9.58 -0.88 -11.28
CA THR A 137 -8.88 -1.30 -10.05
C THR A 137 -9.31 -2.70 -9.61
N LYS A 138 -10.61 -2.99 -9.59
CA LYS A 138 -11.14 -4.33 -9.25
C LYS A 138 -10.61 -5.41 -10.20
N ARG A 139 -10.58 -5.13 -11.51
CA ARG A 139 -10.02 -6.05 -12.53
C ARG A 139 -8.53 -6.31 -12.30
N VAL A 140 -7.74 -5.27 -12.03
CA VAL A 140 -6.30 -5.40 -11.74
C VAL A 140 -6.07 -6.21 -10.47
N VAL A 141 -6.87 -6.01 -9.40
CA VAL A 141 -6.80 -6.84 -8.18
C VAL A 141 -7.12 -8.31 -8.47
N ALA A 142 -8.12 -8.58 -9.31
CA ALA A 142 -8.46 -9.95 -9.72
C ALA A 142 -7.34 -10.61 -10.52
N LEU A 143 -6.74 -9.89 -11.47
CA LEU A 143 -5.58 -10.37 -12.24
C LEU A 143 -4.37 -10.63 -11.34
N ALA A 144 -4.09 -9.72 -10.38
CA ALA A 144 -3.03 -9.91 -9.40
C ALA A 144 -3.24 -11.19 -8.55
N ARG A 145 -4.49 -11.48 -8.15
CA ARG A 145 -4.83 -12.70 -7.41
C ARG A 145 -4.59 -13.97 -8.23
N ILE A 146 -4.92 -13.94 -9.54
CA ILE A 146 -4.70 -15.07 -10.44
C ILE A 146 -3.19 -15.26 -10.67
N LEU A 147 -2.46 -14.19 -10.95
CA LEU A 147 -1.02 -14.23 -11.23
C LEU A 147 -0.20 -14.60 -10.00
N LEU A 148 -0.56 -14.08 -8.84
CA LEU A 148 0.14 -14.20 -7.56
C LEU A 148 -0.81 -14.71 -6.47
N PRO A 149 -1.16 -16.00 -6.44
CA PRO A 149 -2.22 -16.54 -5.58
C PRO A 149 -2.00 -16.35 -4.07
N LYS A 150 -0.74 -16.22 -3.63
CA LYS A 150 -0.36 -16.07 -2.22
C LYS A 150 -0.19 -14.61 -1.77
N LEU A 151 -0.32 -13.66 -2.69
CA LEU A 151 -0.08 -12.25 -2.43
C LEU A 151 -1.08 -11.68 -1.40
N ASN A 152 -0.60 -10.91 -0.45
CA ASN A 152 -1.44 -10.11 0.41
C ASN A 152 -1.92 -8.86 -0.36
N LEU A 153 -3.23 -8.78 -0.59
CA LEU A 153 -3.89 -7.72 -1.35
C LEU A 153 -4.80 -6.90 -0.45
N PRO A 154 -4.37 -5.71 -0.01
CA PRO A 154 -5.21 -4.86 0.82
C PRO A 154 -6.35 -4.22 0.03
N ALA A 155 -7.52 -4.15 0.67
CA ALA A 155 -8.59 -3.23 0.28
C ALA A 155 -8.11 -1.80 0.56
N THR A 156 -7.65 -1.09 -0.48
CA THR A 156 -6.99 0.22 -0.31
C THR A 156 -7.96 1.32 0.13
N THR A 157 -7.44 2.31 0.86
CA THR A 157 -8.24 3.45 1.31
C THR A 157 -8.80 4.26 0.14
N SER A 158 -8.01 4.44 -0.92
CA SER A 158 -8.43 5.18 -2.13
C SER A 158 -9.63 4.54 -2.81
N LEU A 159 -9.67 3.21 -2.93
CA LEU A 159 -10.82 2.50 -3.47
C LEU A 159 -12.07 2.73 -2.58
N GLY A 160 -11.90 2.69 -1.26
CA GLY A 160 -12.98 2.97 -0.33
C GLY A 160 -13.50 4.40 -0.37
N VAL A 161 -12.66 5.38 -0.71
CA VAL A 161 -13.07 6.78 -0.89
C VAL A 161 -13.96 6.95 -2.12
N LEU A 162 -13.63 6.29 -3.25
CA LEU A 162 -14.40 6.40 -4.50
C LEU A 162 -15.63 5.50 -4.54
N SER A 163 -15.57 4.30 -3.96
CA SER A 163 -16.64 3.29 -4.07
C SER A 163 -17.76 3.44 -3.04
N GLY A 164 -17.57 4.23 -1.98
CA GLY A 164 -18.59 4.39 -0.96
C GLY A 164 -19.04 3.05 -0.35
N SER A 165 -20.32 2.67 -0.55
CA SER A 165 -20.90 1.42 -0.06
C SER A 165 -20.38 0.16 -0.75
N GLU A 166 -19.84 0.26 -1.96
CA GLU A 166 -19.29 -0.86 -2.74
C GLU A 166 -17.85 -1.26 -2.32
N LYS A 167 -17.35 -0.69 -1.25
CA LYS A 167 -16.00 -0.98 -0.73
C LYS A 167 -15.74 -2.48 -0.53
N ASN A 168 -16.77 -3.26 -0.22
CA ASN A 168 -16.64 -4.69 0.06
C ASN A 168 -16.50 -5.55 -1.20
N ASP A 169 -16.84 -5.05 -2.38
CA ASP A 169 -16.74 -5.80 -3.66
C ASP A 169 -15.30 -6.18 -4.00
N VAL A 170 -14.31 -5.42 -3.53
CA VAL A 170 -12.91 -5.74 -3.77
C VAL A 170 -12.49 -7.08 -3.16
N PHE A 171 -13.17 -7.53 -2.09
CA PHE A 171 -12.93 -8.86 -1.53
C PHE A 171 -13.39 -9.97 -2.47
N SER A 172 -14.49 -9.77 -3.21
CA SER A 172 -14.92 -10.69 -4.26
C SER A 172 -13.94 -10.74 -5.43
N CYS A 173 -13.19 -9.66 -5.66
CA CYS A 173 -12.13 -9.59 -6.68
C CYS A 173 -10.77 -10.15 -6.20
N GLY A 174 -10.64 -10.62 -4.97
CA GLY A 174 -9.43 -11.28 -4.49
C GLY A 174 -8.64 -10.57 -3.40
N ALA A 175 -9.07 -9.38 -2.94
CA ALA A 175 -8.46 -8.75 -1.77
C ALA A 175 -8.64 -9.64 -0.52
N ASN A 176 -7.66 -9.62 0.39
CA ASN A 176 -7.65 -10.46 1.59
C ASN A 176 -7.06 -9.75 2.82
N VAL A 177 -6.76 -8.48 2.73
CA VAL A 177 -6.21 -7.68 3.84
C VAL A 177 -7.04 -6.40 4.02
N VAL A 178 -7.28 -6.01 5.26
CA VAL A 178 -7.85 -4.71 5.63
C VAL A 178 -6.85 -3.95 6.48
N MET A 179 -6.49 -2.76 6.04
CA MET A 179 -5.69 -1.83 6.83
C MET A 179 -6.60 -0.93 7.65
N ARG A 180 -6.48 -0.98 8.97
CA ARG A 180 -7.25 -0.14 9.87
C ARG A 180 -6.42 1.03 10.35
N LYS A 181 -7.03 2.22 10.36
CA LYS A 181 -6.41 3.42 10.91
C LYS A 181 -6.60 3.44 12.42
N VAL A 182 -5.50 3.44 13.16
CA VAL A 182 -5.49 3.59 14.63
C VAL A 182 -4.92 4.94 15.06
N THR A 183 -4.73 5.86 14.11
CA THR A 183 -4.22 7.22 14.38
C THR A 183 -5.18 7.95 15.31
N PRO A 184 -4.71 8.45 16.47
CA PRO A 184 -5.53 9.25 17.37
C PRO A 184 -6.14 10.46 16.65
N THR A 185 -7.40 10.78 16.96
CA THR A 185 -8.20 11.84 16.27
C THR A 185 -7.46 13.17 16.18
N LYS A 186 -6.76 13.57 17.26
CA LYS A 186 -6.00 14.83 17.32
C LYS A 186 -4.86 14.93 16.27
N TYR A 187 -4.38 13.79 15.74
CA TYR A 187 -3.31 13.76 14.74
C TYR A 187 -3.83 13.48 13.34
N LYS A 188 -5.07 13.06 13.16
CA LYS A 188 -5.62 12.69 11.84
C LYS A 188 -5.44 13.80 10.79
N ARG A 189 -5.67 15.06 11.17
CA ARG A 189 -5.55 16.22 10.28
C ARG A 189 -4.17 16.40 9.63
N TYR A 190 -3.12 15.80 10.20
CA TYR A 190 -1.77 15.86 9.65
C TYR A 190 -1.47 14.73 8.65
N TYR A 191 -2.42 13.81 8.45
CA TYR A 191 -2.28 12.63 7.61
C TYR A 191 -3.41 12.51 6.58
N GLU A 192 -4.00 13.64 6.18
CA GLU A 192 -5.01 13.70 5.14
C GLU A 192 -4.35 13.66 3.77
N ILE A 193 -4.20 12.45 3.23
CA ILE A 193 -3.70 12.24 1.86
C ILE A 193 -4.84 12.06 0.84
N TYR A 194 -6.09 12.03 1.31
CA TYR A 194 -7.28 11.97 0.47
C TYR A 194 -8.29 13.00 0.94
N PRO A 195 -9.02 13.68 0.04
CA PRO A 195 -10.09 14.60 0.39
C PRO A 195 -11.28 13.80 0.95
N ALA A 196 -11.28 13.53 2.24
CA ALA A 196 -12.33 12.77 2.91
C ALA A 196 -12.70 13.44 4.23
N LYS A 197 -13.99 13.33 4.63
CA LYS A 197 -14.44 13.82 5.93
C LYS A 197 -13.76 13.00 7.05
N LEU A 198 -13.11 13.68 7.98
CA LEU A 198 -12.54 13.06 9.17
C LEU A 198 -13.69 12.60 10.08
N GLY A 199 -13.84 11.29 10.21
CA GLY A 199 -14.66 10.67 11.25
C GLY A 199 -13.87 10.43 12.54
N GLU A 200 -14.55 10.25 13.66
CA GLU A 200 -13.92 9.74 14.87
C GLU A 200 -13.42 8.30 14.66
N THR A 201 -12.42 7.89 15.44
CA THR A 201 -11.89 6.52 15.39
C THR A 201 -12.40 5.75 16.60
N HIS A 202 -13.30 4.82 16.37
CA HIS A 202 -13.81 3.89 17.36
C HIS A 202 -13.18 2.52 17.12
N VAL A 203 -11.95 2.33 17.61
CA VAL A 203 -11.09 1.16 17.22
C VAL A 203 -11.78 -0.18 17.50
N ILE A 204 -12.48 -0.33 18.61
CA ILE A 204 -13.13 -1.58 19.02
C ILE A 204 -14.44 -1.81 18.24
N GLU A 205 -15.30 -0.80 18.19
CA GLU A 205 -16.60 -0.86 17.50
C GLU A 205 -16.40 -1.06 16.00
N ASP A 206 -15.50 -0.29 15.39
CA ASP A 206 -15.13 -0.42 13.99
C ASP A 206 -14.58 -1.81 13.67
N ARG A 207 -13.84 -2.44 14.60
CA ARG A 207 -13.34 -3.81 14.43
C ARG A 207 -14.48 -4.81 14.40
N LYS A 208 -15.40 -4.75 15.36
CA LYS A 208 -16.56 -5.65 15.43
C LYS A 208 -17.42 -5.55 14.18
N LEU A 209 -17.69 -4.32 13.72
CA LEU A 209 -18.44 -4.10 12.49
C LEU A 209 -17.74 -4.71 11.28
N LEU A 210 -16.43 -4.52 11.17
CA LEU A 210 -15.64 -5.09 10.08
C LEU A 210 -15.66 -6.62 10.11
N GLU A 211 -15.51 -7.25 11.27
CA GLU A 211 -15.58 -8.70 11.43
C GLU A 211 -16.95 -9.25 11.00
N GLN A 212 -18.03 -8.56 11.34
CA GLN A 212 -19.38 -8.91 10.86
C GLN A 212 -19.50 -8.80 9.34
N GLN A 213 -18.97 -7.73 8.75
CA GLN A 213 -18.96 -7.53 7.30
C GLN A 213 -18.16 -8.62 6.56
N ILE A 214 -16.99 -8.99 7.09
CA ILE A 214 -16.15 -10.06 6.52
C ILE A 214 -16.86 -11.41 6.62
N THR A 215 -17.50 -11.70 7.75
CA THR A 215 -18.26 -12.94 7.96
C THR A 215 -19.47 -13.01 7.02
N ALA A 216 -20.15 -11.89 6.76
CA ALA A 216 -21.27 -11.81 5.82
C ALA A 216 -20.83 -12.09 4.35
N LEU A 217 -19.53 -11.97 4.05
CA LEU A 217 -18.93 -12.36 2.77
C LEU A 217 -18.44 -13.81 2.76
N GLU A 218 -18.88 -14.64 3.72
CA GLU A 218 -18.46 -16.04 3.91
C GLU A 218 -16.94 -16.20 4.07
N ARG A 219 -16.28 -15.19 4.69
CA ARG A 219 -14.85 -15.19 4.98
C ARG A 219 -14.59 -15.19 6.48
N VAL A 220 -13.46 -15.75 6.87
CA VAL A 220 -13.03 -15.82 8.28
C VAL A 220 -12.04 -14.70 8.58
N PRO A 221 -12.39 -13.72 9.45
CA PRO A 221 -11.44 -12.70 9.90
C PRO A 221 -10.36 -13.36 10.77
N ARG A 222 -9.11 -12.95 10.55
CA ARG A 222 -7.93 -13.44 11.30
C ARG A 222 -7.14 -12.29 11.89
#